data_1fa813a4744621f142ebbb16b0553bba
#
_entry.id   1fa813a4744621f142ebbb16b0553bba
#
_cell.length_a   1.000
_cell.length_b   1.000
_cell.length_c   1.000
_cell.angle_alpha   90.00
_cell.angle_beta   90.00
_cell.angle_gamma   90.00
#
_symmetry.space_group_name_H-M   'P 1'
#
loop_
_entity.id
_entity.type
_entity.pdbx_description
1 polymer ?
#
loop_
_entity_poly.entity_id
_entity_poly.type
_entity_poly.pdbx_seq_one_letter_code
_entity_poly.pdbx_strand_id
1 'polypeptide(L)'
;MYIPFLKSIYCTIILRTIGGLYMKTTIQAIKSILLPVLTGLLAGLLISNNTDMYNVLIKPPFALPGSLFPVVWTVLYILMGVAFFLFQTSGANEKDLNDGKLFFYTQLFFNFLWPIVFFNFKLPFTAFILLVILFVFTAITVVKFYQSSKLSGIFLLPYLLYILYAGYLNFAIWFLNL
;
A
#
# COMPACT_ATOMS: atom_id res chain seq x y z
N MET A 1 55.74 -16.10 -2.04
CA MET A 1 55.00 -16.66 -0.89
C MET A 1 53.92 -15.67 -0.34
N TYR A 2 53.36 -14.76 -1.18
CA TYR A 2 52.38 -13.73 -0.76
C TYR A 2 50.98 -13.88 -1.35
N ILE A 3 50.76 -14.80 -2.27
CA ILE A 3 49.49 -14.92 -3.02
C ILE A 3 48.30 -15.52 -2.22
N PRO A 4 48.47 -16.50 -1.31
CA PRO A 4 47.32 -17.07 -0.58
C PRO A 4 46.73 -16.12 0.48
N PHE A 5 47.55 -15.24 1.08
CA PHE A 5 47.10 -14.30 2.09
C PHE A 5 46.21 -13.17 1.49
N LEU A 6 46.57 -12.65 0.33
CA LEU A 6 45.80 -11.67 -0.42
C LEU A 6 44.45 -12.26 -0.87
N LYS A 7 44.41 -13.51 -1.37
CA LYS A 7 43.15 -14.20 -1.73
C LYS A 7 42.21 -14.34 -0.55
N SER A 8 42.70 -14.64 0.64
CA SER A 8 41.88 -14.75 1.85
C SER A 8 41.27 -13.42 2.25
N ILE A 9 42.02 -12.32 2.20
CA ILE A 9 41.54 -10.97 2.51
C ILE A 9 40.49 -10.52 1.49
N TYR A 10 40.72 -10.71 0.20
CA TYR A 10 39.76 -10.39 -0.86
C TYR A 10 38.44 -11.19 -0.71
N CYS A 11 38.55 -12.48 -0.41
CA CYS A 11 37.36 -13.33 -0.19
C CYS A 11 36.56 -12.86 1.04
N THR A 12 37.22 -12.50 2.12
CA THR A 12 36.57 -12.00 3.35
C THR A 12 35.91 -10.64 3.12
N ILE A 13 36.55 -9.72 2.38
CA ILE A 13 35.98 -8.42 2.03
C ILE A 13 34.76 -8.59 1.11
N ILE A 14 34.84 -9.43 0.09
CA ILE A 14 33.74 -9.74 -0.83
C ILE A 14 32.55 -10.34 -0.05
N LEU A 15 32.77 -11.32 0.80
CA LEU A 15 31.70 -11.94 1.60
C LEU A 15 31.04 -10.96 2.57
N ARG A 16 31.80 -10.07 3.20
CA ARG A 16 31.24 -8.99 4.05
C ARG A 16 30.45 -7.98 3.24
N THR A 17 30.93 -7.59 2.05
CA THR A 17 30.24 -6.63 1.17
C THR A 17 28.93 -7.22 0.65
N ILE A 18 28.96 -8.47 0.17
CA ILE A 18 27.78 -9.19 -0.29
C ILE A 18 26.79 -9.39 0.86
N GLY A 19 27.24 -9.85 2.01
CA GLY A 19 26.39 -10.03 3.21
C GLY A 19 25.76 -8.71 3.67
N GLY A 20 26.52 -7.62 3.66
CA GLY A 20 26.01 -6.28 3.97
C GLY A 20 24.97 -5.77 2.97
N LEU A 21 25.16 -6.08 1.67
CA LEU A 21 24.22 -5.72 0.61
C LEU A 21 22.89 -6.51 0.75
N TYR A 22 22.98 -7.83 0.97
CA TYR A 22 21.81 -8.68 1.23
C TYR A 22 21.02 -8.20 2.45
N MET A 23 21.70 -7.88 3.54
CA MET A 23 21.05 -7.42 4.76
C MET A 23 20.36 -6.07 4.56
N LYS A 24 20.96 -5.10 3.84
CA LYS A 24 20.32 -3.82 3.51
C LYS A 24 19.06 -4.01 2.66
N THR A 25 19.13 -4.86 1.65
CA THR A 25 17.99 -5.16 0.76
C THR A 25 16.84 -5.84 1.53
N THR A 26 17.16 -6.79 2.41
CA THR A 26 16.16 -7.47 3.26
C THR A 26 15.47 -6.49 4.22
N ILE A 27 16.23 -5.64 4.89
CA ILE A 27 15.66 -4.61 5.79
C ILE A 27 14.78 -3.64 5.00
N GLN A 28 15.19 -3.25 3.81
CA GLN A 28 14.40 -2.37 2.94
C GLN A 28 13.09 -3.03 2.52
N ALA A 29 13.10 -4.32 2.15
CA ALA A 29 11.90 -5.09 1.82
C ALA A 29 10.93 -5.15 3.00
N ILE A 30 11.43 -5.49 4.20
CA ILE A 30 10.62 -5.53 5.41
C ILE A 30 9.98 -4.17 5.71
N LYS A 31 10.75 -3.07 5.67
CA LYS A 31 10.23 -1.71 5.90
C LYS A 31 9.17 -1.32 4.88
N SER A 32 9.37 -1.68 3.62
CA SER A 32 8.43 -1.35 2.54
C SER A 32 7.09 -2.07 2.70
N ILE A 33 7.09 -3.33 3.16
CA ILE A 33 5.88 -4.11 3.40
C ILE A 33 5.23 -3.70 4.73
N LEU A 34 6.02 -3.49 5.75
CA LEU A 34 5.53 -3.18 7.10
C LEU A 34 4.78 -1.84 7.14
N LEU A 35 5.22 -0.85 6.37
CA LEU A 35 4.62 0.49 6.35
C LEU A 35 3.12 0.47 5.97
N PRO A 36 2.68 -0.05 4.79
CA PRO A 36 1.25 -0.09 4.47
C PRO A 36 0.48 -1.06 5.37
N VAL A 37 1.08 -2.18 5.79
CA VAL A 37 0.42 -3.13 6.72
C VAL A 37 0.13 -2.48 8.07
N LEU A 38 1.09 -1.75 8.64
CA LEU A 38 0.88 -1.01 9.90
C LEU A 38 -0.15 0.11 9.73
N THR A 39 -0.15 0.80 8.60
CA THR A 39 -1.17 1.82 8.30
C THR A 39 -2.56 1.22 8.31
N GLY A 40 -2.76 0.06 7.67
CA GLY A 40 -4.04 -0.66 7.68
C GLY A 40 -4.43 -1.20 9.05
N LEU A 41 -3.45 -1.74 9.80
CA LEU A 41 -3.68 -2.22 11.16
C LEU A 41 -4.13 -1.07 12.08
N LEU A 42 -3.44 0.06 12.04
CA LEU A 42 -3.80 1.24 12.85
C LEU A 42 -5.19 1.77 12.48
N ALA A 43 -5.50 1.88 11.19
CA ALA A 43 -6.85 2.27 10.75
C ALA A 43 -7.91 1.28 11.27
N GLY A 44 -7.67 -0.03 11.12
CA GLY A 44 -8.55 -1.09 11.62
C GLY A 44 -8.80 -1.01 13.12
N LEU A 45 -7.75 -0.77 13.92
CA LEU A 45 -7.88 -0.59 15.38
C LEU A 45 -8.72 0.64 15.73
N LEU A 46 -8.54 1.75 15.02
CA LEU A 46 -9.29 2.98 15.26
C LEU A 46 -10.79 2.87 14.95
N ILE A 47 -11.16 2.02 13.99
CA ILE A 47 -12.57 1.84 13.61
C ILE A 47 -13.24 0.63 14.27
N SER A 48 -12.49 -0.20 15.02
CA SER A 48 -12.95 -1.51 15.51
C SER A 48 -14.27 -1.47 16.26
N ASN A 49 -14.53 -0.42 17.03
CA ASN A 49 -15.75 -0.24 17.81
C ASN A 49 -16.96 0.22 16.97
N ASN A 50 -16.77 0.60 15.71
CA ASN A 50 -17.80 1.19 14.85
C ASN A 50 -18.10 0.37 13.60
N THR A 51 -17.45 -0.79 13.42
CA THR A 51 -17.64 -1.65 12.23
C THR A 51 -19.06 -2.23 12.14
N ASP A 52 -19.76 -2.40 13.27
CA ASP A 52 -21.14 -2.89 13.29
C ASP A 52 -22.12 -1.98 12.55
N MET A 53 -21.79 -0.70 12.39
CA MET A 53 -22.55 0.23 11.55
C MET A 53 -22.78 -0.35 10.14
N TYR A 54 -21.79 -1.03 9.55
CA TYR A 54 -21.91 -1.61 8.23
C TYR A 54 -23.02 -2.69 8.15
N ASN A 55 -23.29 -3.40 9.25
CA ASN A 55 -24.29 -4.47 9.29
C ASN A 55 -25.73 -3.97 9.18
N VAL A 56 -26.00 -2.75 9.67
CA VAL A 56 -27.35 -2.14 9.71
C VAL A 56 -27.65 -1.29 8.46
N LEU A 57 -26.66 -0.96 7.63
CA LEU A 57 -26.85 -0.17 6.42
C LEU A 57 -27.49 -1.00 5.30
N ILE A 58 -28.33 -0.35 4.50
CA ILE A 58 -28.85 -0.90 3.22
C ILE A 58 -27.66 -0.96 2.25
N LYS A 59 -27.42 -2.17 1.70
CA LYS A 59 -26.26 -2.47 0.87
C LYS A 59 -26.65 -2.67 -0.58
N PRO A 60 -25.82 -2.20 -1.53
CA PRO A 60 -26.02 -2.46 -2.94
C PRO A 60 -25.76 -3.94 -3.30
N PRO A 61 -26.16 -4.38 -4.51
CA PRO A 61 -25.73 -5.67 -5.05
C PRO A 61 -24.21 -5.82 -5.02
N PHE A 62 -23.75 -7.06 -4.84
CA PHE A 62 -22.33 -7.41 -4.76
C PHE A 62 -21.56 -6.83 -3.55
N ALA A 63 -22.25 -6.30 -2.55
CA ALA A 63 -21.60 -5.88 -1.30
C ALA A 63 -20.99 -7.10 -0.59
N LEU A 64 -19.69 -7.02 -0.28
CA LEU A 64 -19.00 -8.06 0.48
C LEU A 64 -19.46 -8.07 1.94
N PRO A 65 -19.53 -9.27 2.57
CA PRO A 65 -19.67 -9.37 4.03
C PRO A 65 -18.58 -8.58 4.75
N GLY A 66 -18.95 -7.90 5.85
CA GLY A 66 -18.01 -7.07 6.62
C GLY A 66 -16.75 -7.82 7.08
N SER A 67 -16.88 -9.13 7.38
CA SER A 67 -15.78 -9.99 7.80
C SER A 67 -14.69 -10.23 6.74
N LEU A 68 -14.99 -10.01 5.46
CA LEU A 68 -14.02 -10.19 4.37
C LEU A 68 -13.12 -8.95 4.17
N PHE A 69 -13.54 -7.76 4.61
CA PHE A 69 -12.74 -6.55 4.44
C PHE A 69 -11.33 -6.66 5.05
N PRO A 70 -11.14 -7.13 6.30
CA PRO A 70 -9.79 -7.23 6.86
C PRO A 70 -8.89 -8.16 6.05
N VAL A 71 -9.42 -9.27 5.53
CA VAL A 71 -8.65 -10.23 4.71
C VAL A 71 -8.20 -9.60 3.40
N VAL A 72 -9.14 -9.00 2.66
CA VAL A 72 -8.84 -8.36 1.36
C VAL A 72 -7.84 -7.21 1.54
N TRP A 73 -8.08 -6.32 2.50
CA TRP A 73 -7.19 -5.20 2.76
C TRP A 73 -5.79 -5.64 3.18
N THR A 74 -5.65 -6.70 3.97
CA THR A 74 -4.33 -7.24 4.34
C THR A 74 -3.56 -7.69 3.11
N VAL A 75 -4.19 -8.43 2.20
CA VAL A 75 -3.55 -8.85 0.93
C VAL A 75 -3.13 -7.62 0.11
N LEU A 76 -4.00 -6.63 -0.01
CA LEU A 76 -3.71 -5.41 -0.78
C LEU A 76 -2.56 -4.61 -0.17
N TYR A 77 -2.48 -4.48 1.16
CA TYR A 77 -1.35 -3.82 1.82
C TYR A 77 -0.02 -4.55 1.61
N ILE A 78 -0.03 -5.88 1.60
CA ILE A 78 1.17 -6.68 1.30
C ILE A 78 1.61 -6.42 -0.16
N LEU A 79 0.68 -6.50 -1.13
CA LEU A 79 0.97 -6.21 -2.54
C LEU A 79 1.50 -4.79 -2.74
N MET A 80 0.92 -3.82 -2.06
CA MET A 80 1.36 -2.42 -2.05
C MET A 80 2.80 -2.28 -1.52
N GLY A 81 3.13 -3.01 -0.45
CA GLY A 81 4.47 -3.02 0.12
C GLY A 81 5.50 -3.67 -0.81
N VAL A 82 5.13 -4.78 -1.47
CA VAL A 82 5.97 -5.43 -2.51
C VAL A 82 6.19 -4.47 -3.69
N ALA A 83 5.13 -3.82 -4.18
CA ALA A 83 5.23 -2.82 -5.23
C ALA A 83 6.19 -1.69 -4.86
N PHE A 84 6.07 -1.16 -3.64
CA PHE A 84 6.92 -0.10 -3.14
C PHE A 84 8.39 -0.52 -3.02
N PHE A 85 8.65 -1.73 -2.56
CA PHE A 85 10.01 -2.29 -2.52
C PHE A 85 10.62 -2.38 -3.94
N LEU A 86 9.89 -2.97 -4.90
CA LEU A 86 10.33 -3.10 -6.28
C LEU A 86 10.59 -1.73 -6.93
N PHE A 87 9.75 -0.74 -6.61
CA PHE A 87 9.95 0.63 -7.06
C PHE A 87 11.24 1.24 -6.51
N GLN A 88 11.48 1.15 -5.21
CA GLN A 88 12.67 1.71 -4.57
C GLN A 88 13.98 1.06 -5.04
N THR A 89 13.92 -0.19 -5.51
CA THR A 89 15.09 -0.95 -5.99
C THR A 89 15.19 -0.99 -7.52
N SER A 90 14.38 -0.20 -8.23
CA SER A 90 14.31 -0.21 -9.70
C SER A 90 15.53 0.38 -10.40
N GLY A 91 16.40 1.11 -9.69
CA GLY A 91 17.51 1.86 -10.30
C GLY A 91 17.09 3.16 -10.98
N ALA A 92 15.84 3.64 -10.78
CA ALA A 92 15.38 4.92 -11.28
C ALA A 92 16.21 6.08 -10.69
N ASN A 93 16.23 7.22 -11.38
CA ASN A 93 16.93 8.40 -10.89
C ASN A 93 16.28 8.96 -9.62
N GLU A 94 17.03 9.77 -8.88
CA GLU A 94 16.60 10.28 -7.57
C GLU A 94 15.31 11.11 -7.64
N LYS A 95 15.13 11.90 -8.70
CA LYS A 95 13.94 12.71 -8.90
C LYS A 95 12.70 11.83 -9.04
N ASP A 96 12.74 10.81 -9.91
CA ASP A 96 11.62 9.89 -10.12
C ASP A 96 11.30 9.08 -8.87
N LEU A 97 12.34 8.66 -8.12
CA LEU A 97 12.16 8.00 -6.84
C LEU A 97 11.48 8.90 -5.80
N ASN A 98 11.85 10.18 -5.73
CA ASN A 98 11.26 11.12 -4.77
C ASN A 98 9.81 11.46 -5.16
N ASP A 99 9.53 11.69 -6.44
CA ASP A 99 8.18 11.91 -6.95
C ASP A 99 7.28 10.70 -6.64
N GLY A 100 7.72 9.49 -6.99
CA GLY A 100 6.94 8.28 -6.74
C GLY A 100 6.68 8.01 -5.26
N LYS A 101 7.66 8.27 -4.38
CA LYS A 101 7.47 8.21 -2.92
C LYS A 101 6.44 9.22 -2.43
N LEU A 102 6.47 10.46 -2.94
CA LEU A 102 5.51 11.48 -2.56
C LEU A 102 4.08 11.02 -2.85
N PHE A 103 3.80 10.56 -4.07
CA PHE A 103 2.46 10.08 -4.43
C PHE A 103 2.07 8.83 -3.64
N PHE A 104 3.03 7.91 -3.39
CA PHE A 104 2.79 6.73 -2.59
C PHE A 104 2.40 7.07 -1.14
N TYR A 105 3.10 7.97 -0.48
CA TYR A 105 2.75 8.39 0.90
C TYR A 105 1.44 9.18 0.94
N THR A 106 1.19 10.02 -0.05
CA THR A 106 -0.06 10.78 -0.14
C THR A 106 -1.27 9.86 -0.29
N GLN A 107 -1.22 8.86 -1.19
CA GLN A 107 -2.31 7.90 -1.32
C GLN A 107 -2.46 7.06 -0.03
N LEU A 108 -1.37 6.70 0.64
CA LEU A 108 -1.42 5.94 1.88
C LEU A 108 -2.09 6.73 3.02
N PHE A 109 -1.85 8.04 3.06
CA PHE A 109 -2.53 8.96 3.99
C PHE A 109 -4.05 8.99 3.75
N PHE A 110 -4.51 9.15 2.51
CA PHE A 110 -5.94 9.13 2.20
C PHE A 110 -6.57 7.76 2.44
N ASN A 111 -5.82 6.68 2.20
CA ASN A 111 -6.25 5.32 2.52
C ASN A 111 -6.46 5.12 4.03
N PHE A 112 -5.59 5.68 4.86
CA PHE A 112 -5.73 5.67 6.32
C PHE A 112 -6.95 6.49 6.78
N LEU A 113 -7.17 7.65 6.18
CA LEU A 113 -8.20 8.60 6.60
C LEU A 113 -9.62 8.13 6.23
N TRP A 114 -9.78 7.51 5.04
CA TRP A 114 -11.09 7.10 4.53
C TRP A 114 -11.93 6.25 5.50
N PRO A 115 -11.44 5.14 6.09
CA PRO A 115 -12.25 4.31 6.98
C PRO A 115 -12.65 5.05 8.26
N ILE A 116 -11.79 5.94 8.75
CA ILE A 116 -12.09 6.76 9.93
C ILE A 116 -13.28 7.69 9.64
N VAL A 117 -13.28 8.35 8.47
CA VAL A 117 -14.39 9.23 8.07
C VAL A 117 -15.67 8.43 7.84
N PHE A 118 -15.57 7.25 7.24
CA PHE A 118 -16.72 6.40 6.97
C PHE A 118 -17.33 5.82 8.25
N PHE A 119 -16.53 5.18 9.10
CA PHE A 119 -17.02 4.42 10.26
C PHE A 119 -17.16 5.27 11.52
N ASN A 120 -16.15 6.11 11.84
CA ASN A 120 -16.17 6.86 13.10
C ASN A 120 -16.99 8.14 12.98
N PHE A 121 -16.78 8.92 11.91
CA PHE A 121 -17.56 10.15 11.70
C PHE A 121 -18.91 9.90 11.04
N LYS A 122 -19.15 8.71 10.50
CA LYS A 122 -20.42 8.33 9.83
C LYS A 122 -20.81 9.30 8.72
N LEU A 123 -19.82 9.75 7.95
CA LEU A 123 -19.96 10.68 6.83
C LEU A 123 -19.71 9.97 5.48
N PRO A 124 -20.64 9.13 4.99
CA PRO A 124 -20.42 8.31 3.80
C PRO A 124 -20.16 9.13 2.53
N PHE A 125 -20.81 10.29 2.35
CA PHE A 125 -20.53 11.15 1.19
C PHE A 125 -19.12 11.73 1.21
N THR A 126 -18.69 12.25 2.37
CA THR A 126 -17.32 12.77 2.54
C THR A 126 -16.28 11.67 2.36
N ALA A 127 -16.56 10.46 2.86
CA ALA A 127 -15.72 9.29 2.65
C ALA A 127 -15.63 8.90 1.15
N PHE A 128 -16.73 9.02 0.39
CA PHE A 128 -16.70 8.82 -1.06
C PHE A 128 -15.77 9.82 -1.77
N ILE A 129 -15.82 11.11 -1.40
CA ILE A 129 -14.90 12.13 -1.95
C ILE A 129 -13.44 11.76 -1.65
N LEU A 130 -13.14 11.28 -0.43
CA LEU A 130 -11.79 10.81 -0.09
C LEU A 130 -11.36 9.61 -0.94
N LEU A 131 -12.26 8.68 -1.26
CA LEU A 131 -11.96 7.57 -2.17
C LEU A 131 -11.68 8.03 -3.61
N VAL A 132 -12.38 9.06 -4.09
CA VAL A 132 -12.09 9.65 -5.42
C VAL A 132 -10.69 10.27 -5.41
N ILE A 133 -10.33 11.03 -4.39
CA ILE A 133 -8.98 11.59 -4.22
C ILE A 133 -7.93 10.47 -4.12
N LEU A 134 -8.19 9.47 -3.30
CA LEU A 134 -7.35 8.28 -3.14
C LEU A 134 -7.12 7.58 -4.49
N PHE A 135 -8.18 7.38 -5.28
CA PHE A 135 -8.09 6.77 -6.60
C PHE A 135 -7.15 7.54 -7.53
N VAL A 136 -7.28 8.87 -7.58
CA VAL A 136 -6.42 9.72 -8.42
C VAL A 136 -4.96 9.58 -8.01
N PHE A 137 -4.64 9.71 -6.71
CA PHE A 137 -3.26 9.57 -6.23
C PHE A 137 -2.71 8.16 -6.43
N THR A 138 -3.54 7.13 -6.27
CA THR A 138 -3.14 5.74 -6.54
C THR A 138 -2.88 5.53 -8.02
N ALA A 139 -3.72 6.05 -8.92
CA ALA A 139 -3.51 5.96 -10.37
C ALA A 139 -2.19 6.61 -10.79
N ILE A 140 -1.88 7.81 -10.26
CA ILE A 140 -0.60 8.47 -10.50
C ILE A 140 0.55 7.61 -9.95
N THR A 141 0.39 7.03 -8.76
CA THR A 141 1.41 6.13 -8.16
C THR A 141 1.67 4.92 -9.06
N VAL A 142 0.60 4.28 -9.57
CA VAL A 142 0.72 3.14 -10.51
C VAL A 142 1.53 3.54 -11.74
N VAL A 143 1.24 4.68 -12.36
CA VAL A 143 1.97 5.16 -13.54
C VAL A 143 3.45 5.41 -13.22
N LYS A 144 3.75 6.13 -12.15
CA LYS A 144 5.12 6.42 -11.70
C LYS A 144 5.91 5.14 -11.41
N PHE A 145 5.29 4.20 -10.72
CA PHE A 145 5.89 2.90 -10.39
C PHE A 145 6.13 2.06 -11.64
N TYR A 146 5.16 2.02 -12.56
CA TYR A 146 5.27 1.28 -13.81
C TYR A 146 6.38 1.82 -14.72
N GLN A 147 6.55 3.15 -14.78
CA GLN A 147 7.63 3.80 -15.52
C GLN A 147 9.01 3.44 -15.00
N SER A 148 9.16 3.25 -13.69
CA SER A 148 10.43 2.87 -13.05
C SER A 148 10.67 1.35 -13.06
N SER A 149 9.60 0.57 -12.85
CA SER A 149 9.61 -0.90 -12.87
C SER A 149 8.22 -1.41 -13.23
N LYS A 150 8.10 -2.12 -14.35
CA LYS A 150 6.81 -2.68 -14.80
C LYS A 150 6.13 -3.54 -13.75
N LEU A 151 6.90 -4.40 -13.07
CA LEU A 151 6.38 -5.26 -12.02
C LEU A 151 5.83 -4.45 -10.83
N SER A 152 6.51 -3.37 -10.45
CA SER A 152 6.06 -2.50 -9.37
C SER A 152 4.67 -1.91 -9.67
N GLY A 153 4.44 -1.38 -10.88
CA GLY A 153 3.13 -0.90 -11.29
C GLY A 153 2.06 -1.99 -11.33
N ILE A 154 2.41 -3.18 -11.87
CA ILE A 154 1.47 -4.32 -11.96
C ILE A 154 1.01 -4.79 -10.57
N PHE A 155 1.90 -4.84 -9.58
CA PHE A 155 1.52 -5.23 -8.21
C PHE A 155 0.57 -4.23 -7.52
N LEU A 156 0.50 -2.99 -7.99
CA LEU A 156 -0.47 -2.00 -7.50
C LEU A 156 -1.84 -2.06 -8.20
N LEU A 157 -1.96 -2.69 -9.37
CA LEU A 157 -3.23 -2.74 -10.11
C LEU A 157 -4.39 -3.37 -9.32
N PRO A 158 -4.23 -4.50 -8.61
CA PRO A 158 -5.31 -5.07 -7.80
C PRO A 158 -5.85 -4.08 -6.76
N TYR A 159 -4.96 -3.29 -6.14
CA TYR A 159 -5.34 -2.26 -5.19
C TYR A 159 -6.10 -1.11 -5.85
N LEU A 160 -5.66 -0.62 -7.01
CA LEU A 160 -6.36 0.43 -7.77
C LEU A 160 -7.77 -0.02 -8.15
N LEU A 161 -7.93 -1.26 -8.64
CA LEU A 161 -9.23 -1.83 -8.97
C LEU A 161 -10.14 -1.99 -7.74
N TYR A 162 -9.55 -2.35 -6.60
CA TYR A 162 -10.33 -2.47 -5.37
C TYR A 162 -10.79 -1.11 -4.82
N ILE A 163 -10.03 -0.03 -5.01
CA ILE A 163 -10.47 1.32 -4.67
C ILE A 163 -11.70 1.71 -5.50
N LEU A 164 -11.75 1.37 -6.79
CA LEU A 164 -12.96 1.60 -7.61
C LEU A 164 -14.17 0.86 -7.05
N TYR A 165 -13.98 -0.41 -6.68
CA TYR A 165 -15.04 -1.20 -6.06
C TYR A 165 -15.47 -0.60 -4.71
N ALA A 166 -14.53 -0.19 -3.86
CA ALA A 166 -14.83 0.49 -2.59
C ALA A 166 -15.56 1.82 -2.81
N GLY A 167 -15.21 2.56 -3.87
CA GLY A 167 -15.91 3.79 -4.29
C GLY A 167 -17.35 3.51 -4.69
N TYR A 168 -17.59 2.48 -5.50
CA TYR A 168 -18.94 2.02 -5.84
C TYR A 168 -19.75 1.68 -4.58
N LEU A 169 -19.22 0.86 -3.69
CA LEU A 169 -19.90 0.50 -2.46
C LEU A 169 -20.23 1.72 -1.59
N ASN A 170 -19.26 2.61 -1.42
CA ASN A 170 -19.40 3.78 -0.57
C ASN A 170 -20.46 4.75 -1.11
N PHE A 171 -20.43 5.04 -2.42
CA PHE A 171 -21.43 5.87 -3.08
C PHE A 171 -22.82 5.26 -3.00
N ALA A 172 -22.96 3.98 -3.32
CA ALA A 172 -24.23 3.28 -3.28
C ALA A 172 -24.81 3.20 -1.85
N ILE A 173 -23.97 2.94 -0.85
CA ILE A 173 -24.39 2.96 0.56
C ILE A 173 -24.88 4.37 0.93
N TRP A 174 -24.15 5.42 0.57
CA TRP A 174 -24.61 6.78 0.81
C TRP A 174 -25.97 7.03 0.18
N PHE A 175 -26.15 6.68 -1.09
CA PHE A 175 -27.39 6.94 -1.83
C PHE A 175 -28.59 6.14 -1.31
N LEU A 176 -28.39 4.89 -0.89
CA LEU A 176 -29.45 4.02 -0.39
C LEU A 176 -29.87 4.32 1.07
N ASN A 177 -29.08 5.11 1.79
CA ASN A 177 -29.33 5.43 3.21
C ASN A 177 -29.50 6.95 3.43
N LEU A 178 -29.93 7.69 2.37
CA LEU A 178 -30.31 9.12 2.44
C LEU A 178 -31.54 9.36 3.29
#